data_3e5d68a58e4f338b9b992e889cfd97b9
#
_entry.id   3e5d68a58e4f338b9b992e889cfd97b9
#
_cell.length_a   1.000
_cell.length_b   1.000
_cell.length_c   1.000
_cell.angle_alpha   90.00
_cell.angle_beta   90.00
_cell.angle_gamma   90.00
#
_symmetry.space_group_name_H-M   'P 1'
#
loop_
_entity.id
_entity.type
_entity.pdbx_description
1 polymer ?
#
loop_
_entity_poly.entity_id
_entity_poly.type
_entity_poly.pdbx_seq_one_letter_code
_entity_poly.pdbx_strand_id
1 'polypeptide(L)'
;MRRSHPSRATAWVAGYLVFVLAPLFALLIGTVGPARDFWTEFSAAIGYAGLAMMGLQFGLTARFRRVTEPWGEDVLYHLHRQLSLVAVALVIAHPVILFIVRPNLIGLLTFVDAPWRARFAVLSVVSLLVLVMTSLWRARLRMRYETWHHLHVVLAVAAVVTGLAHMVSWGFYLADPWKRALWISLTVFWIGLLAYVRIVRPLFMLRRPYTVTQVRAERGDTTTLVMEPDGHDGFHFEPGQFGWLTVWGGPFRITGHPFSFSGSAEAGEGSVEMSIRRLGDFTATVKTIPVGKRVYVDGPYGAFTIGNPADMHILIAGGVGITPMMSIIRTLADRHDNRPVILLYGATDWESITFREELDKIAGRLALTTVYVLTDPPADWTGERGFITADILRRHVPPPYDEHEYFICGPPPMMDSMETTLSTLGVPMSKYHSERYNFA
;
A
#
# COMPACT_ATOMS: atom_id res chain seq x y z
N MET A 1 -9.16 17.29 13.04
CA MET A 1 -9.78 16.29 13.94
C MET A 1 -9.96 14.98 13.18
N ARG A 2 -8.89 14.19 12.98
CA ARG A 2 -8.95 12.85 12.37
C ARG A 2 -8.33 11.87 13.36
N ARG A 3 -9.14 11.43 14.31
CA ARG A 3 -8.82 10.29 15.15
C ARG A 3 -8.72 9.06 14.23
N SER A 4 -7.63 8.29 14.30
CA SER A 4 -7.62 6.88 13.91
C SER A 4 -8.62 6.17 14.81
N HIS A 5 -9.89 6.23 14.45
CA HIS A 5 -10.94 5.65 15.29
C HIS A 5 -10.87 4.13 15.16
N PRO A 6 -10.69 3.40 16.27
CA PRO A 6 -10.93 1.96 16.28
C PRO A 6 -12.30 1.62 15.65
N SER A 7 -13.27 2.54 15.71
CA SER A 7 -14.56 2.44 15.04
C SER A 7 -14.47 2.37 13.50
N ARG A 8 -13.52 3.08 12.85
CA ARG A 8 -13.36 3.01 11.37
C ARG A 8 -12.73 1.69 10.95
N ALA A 9 -11.73 1.23 11.70
CA ALA A 9 -11.12 -0.07 11.48
C ALA A 9 -12.14 -1.21 11.65
N THR A 10 -12.90 -1.18 12.73
CA THR A 10 -13.98 -2.14 12.99
C THR A 10 -15.05 -2.08 11.90
N ALA A 11 -15.46 -0.88 11.47
CA ALA A 11 -16.44 -0.72 10.40
C ALA A 11 -15.92 -1.28 9.06
N TRP A 12 -14.61 -1.13 8.79
CA TRP A 12 -13.99 -1.67 7.59
C TRP A 12 -13.95 -3.20 7.61
N VAL A 13 -13.54 -3.82 8.73
CA VAL A 13 -13.55 -5.28 8.90
C VAL A 13 -14.99 -5.82 8.81
N ALA A 14 -15.94 -5.18 9.50
CA ALA A 14 -17.35 -5.53 9.40
C ALA A 14 -17.87 -5.42 7.96
N GLY A 15 -17.55 -4.35 7.24
CA GLY A 15 -17.88 -4.18 5.83
C GLY A 15 -17.31 -5.29 4.96
N TYR A 16 -16.04 -5.64 5.15
CA TYR A 16 -15.39 -6.75 4.44
C TYR A 16 -16.13 -8.06 4.66
N LEU A 17 -16.43 -8.40 5.94
CA LEU A 17 -17.17 -9.61 6.30
C LEU A 17 -18.59 -9.62 5.69
N VAL A 18 -19.29 -8.49 5.72
CA VAL A 18 -20.61 -8.35 5.07
C VAL A 18 -20.50 -8.63 3.57
N PHE A 19 -19.53 -8.05 2.86
CA PHE A 19 -19.34 -8.28 1.43
C PHE A 19 -18.98 -9.72 1.08
N VAL A 20 -18.32 -10.46 1.98
CA VAL A 20 -18.05 -11.90 1.79
C VAL A 20 -19.27 -12.74 2.10
N LEU A 21 -19.92 -12.49 3.25
CA LEU A 21 -20.94 -13.38 3.80
C LEU A 21 -22.35 -13.10 3.24
N ALA A 22 -22.72 -11.85 3.00
CA ALA A 22 -24.06 -11.53 2.51
C ALA A 22 -24.43 -12.21 1.19
N PRO A 23 -23.54 -12.27 0.18
CA PRO A 23 -23.83 -13.03 -1.06
C PRO A 23 -23.99 -14.53 -0.82
N LEU A 24 -23.32 -15.10 0.22
CA LEU A 24 -23.49 -16.50 0.60
C LEU A 24 -24.87 -16.72 1.25
N PHE A 25 -25.22 -15.88 2.21
CA PHE A 25 -26.55 -15.98 2.85
C PHE A 25 -27.69 -15.77 1.83
N ALA A 26 -27.48 -14.92 0.85
CA ALA A 26 -28.44 -14.73 -0.25
C ALA A 26 -28.72 -16.04 -1.03
N LEU A 27 -27.78 -16.99 -1.09
CA LEU A 27 -28.02 -18.30 -1.73
C LEU A 27 -29.07 -19.14 -1.00
N LEU A 28 -29.26 -18.92 0.30
CA LEU A 28 -30.24 -19.65 1.14
C LEU A 28 -31.66 -19.09 1.04
N ILE A 29 -31.85 -17.94 0.39
CA ILE A 29 -33.14 -17.27 0.24
C ILE A 29 -33.82 -17.73 -1.08
N GLY A 30 -35.11 -18.01 -1.06
CA GLY A 30 -35.88 -18.41 -2.24
C GLY A 30 -35.71 -19.89 -2.56
N THR A 31 -35.61 -20.23 -3.87
CA THR A 31 -35.49 -21.62 -4.31
C THR A 31 -34.15 -22.21 -3.91
N VAL A 32 -34.17 -23.19 -3.05
CA VAL A 32 -33.01 -24.00 -2.64
C VAL A 32 -33.20 -25.39 -3.20
N GLY A 33 -32.16 -25.94 -3.83
CA GLY A 33 -32.21 -27.30 -4.35
C GLY A 33 -32.34 -28.36 -3.25
N PRO A 34 -32.58 -29.63 -3.57
CA PRO A 34 -32.67 -30.71 -2.57
C PRO A 34 -31.39 -30.79 -1.75
N ALA A 35 -31.53 -31.02 -0.44
CA ALA A 35 -30.42 -31.15 0.49
C ALA A 35 -29.46 -32.27 0.04
N ARG A 36 -28.17 -32.00 0.08
CA ARG A 36 -27.09 -32.91 -0.18
C ARG A 36 -26.38 -33.27 1.12
N ASP A 37 -25.40 -34.15 1.07
CA ASP A 37 -24.59 -34.47 2.24
C ASP A 37 -23.80 -33.23 2.72
N PHE A 38 -23.50 -33.20 4.02
CA PHE A 38 -22.83 -32.10 4.68
C PHE A 38 -21.54 -31.66 3.98
N TRP A 39 -20.70 -32.61 3.57
CA TRP A 39 -19.40 -32.29 2.97
C TRP A 39 -19.54 -31.67 1.59
N THR A 40 -20.53 -32.10 0.79
CA THR A 40 -20.84 -31.49 -0.49
C THR A 40 -21.34 -30.04 -0.31
N GLU A 41 -22.23 -29.80 0.68
CA GLU A 41 -22.73 -28.43 0.97
C GLU A 41 -21.60 -27.54 1.53
N PHE A 42 -20.82 -28.04 2.47
CA PHE A 42 -19.68 -27.33 3.03
C PHE A 42 -18.65 -26.97 1.96
N SER A 43 -18.31 -27.92 1.10
CA SER A 43 -17.42 -27.69 -0.03
C SER A 43 -17.94 -26.54 -0.94
N ALA A 44 -19.21 -26.58 -1.29
CA ALA A 44 -19.82 -25.52 -2.10
C ALA A 44 -19.72 -24.16 -1.40
N ALA A 45 -20.09 -24.08 -0.12
CA ALA A 45 -20.05 -22.84 0.66
C ALA A 45 -18.66 -22.19 0.67
N ILE A 46 -17.59 -22.97 0.90
CA ILE A 46 -16.22 -22.45 0.89
C ILE A 46 -15.77 -22.04 -0.52
N GLY A 47 -16.25 -22.70 -1.59
CA GLY A 47 -16.00 -22.31 -2.98
C GLY A 47 -16.60 -20.92 -3.29
N TYR A 48 -17.85 -20.68 -2.87
CA TYR A 48 -18.51 -19.38 -3.00
C TYR A 48 -17.80 -18.30 -2.17
N ALA A 49 -17.43 -18.61 -0.90
CA ALA A 49 -16.68 -17.70 -0.05
C ALA A 49 -15.33 -17.31 -0.67
N GLY A 50 -14.59 -18.30 -1.16
CA GLY A 50 -13.32 -18.10 -1.84
C GLY A 50 -13.45 -17.16 -3.05
N LEU A 51 -14.48 -17.34 -3.89
CA LEU A 51 -14.70 -16.47 -5.06
C LEU A 51 -15.07 -15.03 -4.63
N ALA A 52 -15.93 -14.87 -3.61
CA ALA A 52 -16.26 -13.54 -3.07
C ALA A 52 -15.01 -12.82 -2.53
N MET A 53 -14.16 -13.54 -1.77
CA MET A 53 -12.88 -13.01 -1.28
C MET A 53 -11.93 -12.63 -2.42
N MET A 54 -11.83 -13.45 -3.48
CA MET A 54 -11.00 -13.13 -4.66
C MET A 54 -11.48 -11.85 -5.35
N GLY A 55 -12.77 -11.64 -5.49
CA GLY A 55 -13.32 -10.42 -6.07
C GLY A 55 -12.96 -9.18 -5.25
N LEU A 56 -13.06 -9.25 -3.93
CA LEU A 56 -12.72 -8.14 -3.05
C LEU A 56 -11.23 -7.74 -3.10
N GLN A 57 -10.33 -8.62 -3.55
CA GLN A 57 -8.91 -8.28 -3.74
C GLN A 57 -8.71 -7.12 -4.74
N PHE A 58 -9.58 -6.98 -5.73
CA PHE A 58 -9.54 -5.85 -6.66
C PHE A 58 -9.80 -4.51 -5.95
N GLY A 59 -10.67 -4.51 -4.94
CA GLY A 59 -10.95 -3.33 -4.12
C GLY A 59 -9.79 -2.94 -3.21
N LEU A 60 -9.12 -3.92 -2.59
CA LEU A 60 -7.98 -3.69 -1.70
C LEU A 60 -6.79 -3.03 -2.40
N THR A 61 -6.58 -3.37 -3.68
CA THR A 61 -5.46 -2.85 -4.48
C THR A 61 -5.82 -1.64 -5.34
N ALA A 62 -7.09 -1.17 -5.27
CA ALA A 62 -7.58 -0.06 -6.09
C ALA A 62 -7.10 1.33 -5.62
N ARG A 63 -6.40 1.43 -4.50
CA ARG A 63 -5.86 2.68 -3.93
C ARG A 63 -6.93 3.78 -3.78
N PHE A 64 -8.12 3.43 -3.30
CA PHE A 64 -9.12 4.44 -2.96
C PHE A 64 -8.71 5.13 -1.65
N ARG A 65 -8.53 6.44 -1.69
CA ARG A 65 -8.11 7.25 -0.54
C ARG A 65 -8.93 6.95 0.73
N ARG A 66 -10.27 6.85 0.62
CA ARG A 66 -11.16 6.52 1.75
C ARG A 66 -10.96 5.12 2.32
N VAL A 67 -10.41 4.19 1.52
CA VAL A 67 -10.13 2.82 1.94
C VAL A 67 -8.73 2.74 2.55
N THR A 68 -7.77 3.51 2.01
CA THR A 68 -6.37 3.51 2.46
C THR A 68 -6.14 4.36 3.71
N GLU A 69 -6.86 5.46 3.88
CA GLU A 69 -6.68 6.41 4.99
C GLU A 69 -6.66 5.80 6.41
N PRO A 70 -7.45 4.74 6.76
CA PRO A 70 -7.38 4.18 8.12
C PRO A 70 -6.12 3.39 8.42
N TRP A 71 -5.46 2.83 7.39
CA TRP A 71 -4.46 1.77 7.58
C TRP A 71 -3.08 2.05 6.97
N GLY A 72 -3.00 2.91 5.95
CA GLY A 72 -1.84 2.98 5.06
C GLY A 72 -1.88 1.93 3.94
N GLU A 73 -1.13 2.18 2.84
CA GLU A 73 -1.07 1.25 1.70
C GLU A 73 -0.29 -0.02 2.03
N ASP A 74 0.75 0.06 2.85
CA ASP A 74 1.57 -1.04 3.31
C ASP A 74 0.75 -2.11 4.04
N VAL A 75 -0.13 -1.70 4.96
CA VAL A 75 -1.05 -2.60 5.67
C VAL A 75 -2.04 -3.24 4.69
N LEU A 76 -2.57 -2.48 3.73
CA LEU A 76 -3.50 -3.03 2.74
C LEU A 76 -2.83 -4.05 1.81
N TYR A 77 -1.58 -3.85 1.38
CA TYR A 77 -0.84 -4.86 0.62
C TYR A 77 -0.55 -6.11 1.45
N HIS A 78 -0.24 -5.95 2.74
CA HIS A 78 -0.09 -7.08 3.64
C HIS A 78 -1.42 -7.86 3.78
N LEU A 79 -2.53 -7.16 4.00
CA LEU A 79 -3.87 -7.77 4.05
C LEU A 79 -4.25 -8.44 2.73
N HIS A 80 -3.98 -7.80 1.59
CA HIS A 80 -4.18 -8.42 0.28
C HIS A 80 -3.45 -9.76 0.18
N ARG A 81 -2.19 -9.83 0.59
CA ARG A 81 -1.41 -11.08 0.58
C ARG A 81 -2.03 -12.14 1.47
N GLN A 82 -2.35 -11.82 2.72
CA GLN A 82 -2.89 -12.80 3.68
C GLN A 82 -4.29 -13.30 3.27
N LEU A 83 -5.18 -12.37 2.93
CA LEU A 83 -6.55 -12.71 2.52
C LEU A 83 -6.57 -13.46 1.18
N SER A 84 -5.62 -13.18 0.27
CA SER A 84 -5.48 -13.96 -0.96
C SER A 84 -5.09 -15.40 -0.68
N LEU A 85 -4.17 -15.65 0.25
CA LEU A 85 -3.78 -17.03 0.62
C LEU A 85 -4.96 -17.80 1.23
N VAL A 86 -5.78 -17.14 2.06
CA VAL A 86 -7.01 -17.74 2.61
C VAL A 86 -7.99 -18.04 1.47
N ALA A 87 -8.23 -17.10 0.56
CA ALA A 87 -9.13 -17.32 -0.59
C ALA A 87 -8.67 -18.48 -1.46
N VAL A 88 -7.35 -18.58 -1.73
CA VAL A 88 -6.76 -19.70 -2.47
C VAL A 88 -6.98 -21.01 -1.75
N ALA A 89 -6.75 -21.07 -0.44
CA ALA A 89 -6.96 -22.27 0.35
C ALA A 89 -8.42 -22.76 0.26
N LEU A 90 -9.39 -21.84 0.37
CA LEU A 90 -10.82 -22.15 0.25
C LEU A 90 -11.18 -22.66 -1.14
N VAL A 91 -10.67 -22.00 -2.20
CA VAL A 91 -10.93 -22.40 -3.61
C VAL A 91 -10.34 -23.75 -3.92
N ILE A 92 -9.16 -24.08 -3.38
CA ILE A 92 -8.53 -25.40 -3.58
C ILE A 92 -9.19 -26.49 -2.72
N ALA A 93 -9.56 -26.16 -1.47
CA ALA A 93 -10.25 -27.11 -0.61
C ALA A 93 -11.59 -27.57 -1.18
N HIS A 94 -12.29 -26.69 -1.93
CA HIS A 94 -13.56 -27.01 -2.57
C HIS A 94 -13.48 -28.27 -3.46
N PRO A 95 -12.70 -28.34 -4.54
CA PRO A 95 -12.62 -29.53 -5.37
C PRO A 95 -11.98 -30.72 -4.64
N VAL A 96 -11.02 -30.51 -3.72
CA VAL A 96 -10.40 -31.59 -2.95
C VAL A 96 -11.42 -32.33 -2.11
N ILE A 97 -12.27 -31.62 -1.35
CA ILE A 97 -13.34 -32.21 -0.57
C ILE A 97 -14.30 -32.98 -1.49
N LEU A 98 -14.69 -32.40 -2.62
CA LEU A 98 -15.60 -33.05 -3.57
C LEU A 98 -14.99 -34.36 -4.11
N PHE A 99 -13.70 -34.40 -4.45
CA PHE A 99 -13.03 -35.59 -4.96
C PHE A 99 -12.89 -36.68 -3.90
N ILE A 100 -12.75 -36.31 -2.62
CA ILE A 100 -12.73 -37.26 -1.51
C ILE A 100 -14.12 -37.87 -1.29
N VAL A 101 -15.17 -37.02 -1.27
CA VAL A 101 -16.54 -37.47 -1.00
C VAL A 101 -17.19 -38.16 -2.20
N ARG A 102 -16.81 -37.73 -3.41
CA ARG A 102 -17.34 -38.23 -4.69
C ARG A 102 -16.21 -38.50 -5.69
N PRO A 103 -15.45 -39.60 -5.56
CA PRO A 103 -14.28 -39.88 -6.40
C PRO A 103 -14.59 -39.95 -7.90
N ASN A 104 -15.82 -40.25 -8.28
CA ASN A 104 -16.25 -40.24 -9.68
C ASN A 104 -16.14 -38.85 -10.35
N LEU A 105 -16.10 -37.77 -9.57
CA LEU A 105 -15.90 -36.41 -10.10
C LEU A 105 -14.47 -36.17 -10.59
N ILE A 106 -13.50 -37.02 -10.22
CA ILE A 106 -12.12 -36.89 -10.73
C ILE A 106 -12.09 -37.01 -12.27
N GLY A 107 -12.99 -37.78 -12.85
CA GLY A 107 -13.14 -37.85 -14.31
C GLY A 107 -13.44 -36.51 -14.99
N LEU A 108 -13.95 -35.49 -14.26
CA LEU A 108 -14.16 -34.16 -14.79
C LEU A 108 -12.88 -33.37 -15.01
N LEU A 109 -11.73 -33.86 -14.53
CA LEU A 109 -10.42 -33.29 -14.81
C LEU A 109 -9.93 -33.61 -16.22
N THR A 110 -10.53 -34.60 -16.93
CA THR A 110 -10.27 -34.88 -18.35
C THR A 110 -10.85 -33.77 -19.21
N PHE A 111 -10.09 -32.69 -19.38
CA PHE A 111 -10.54 -31.40 -19.93
C PHE A 111 -11.27 -31.54 -21.29
N VAL A 112 -10.88 -32.51 -22.13
CA VAL A 112 -11.43 -32.68 -23.49
C VAL A 112 -12.88 -33.15 -23.44
N ASP A 113 -13.20 -34.12 -22.57
CA ASP A 113 -14.54 -34.75 -22.51
C ASP A 113 -15.43 -34.16 -21.43
N ALA A 114 -14.86 -33.27 -20.61
CA ALA A 114 -15.60 -32.62 -19.49
C ALA A 114 -16.64 -31.62 -20.03
N PRO A 115 -17.79 -31.49 -19.36
CA PRO A 115 -18.77 -30.46 -19.70
C PRO A 115 -18.19 -29.06 -19.43
N TRP A 116 -18.68 -28.03 -20.12
CA TRP A 116 -18.19 -26.65 -20.01
C TRP A 116 -18.09 -26.13 -18.57
N ARG A 117 -19.06 -26.48 -17.72
CA ARG A 117 -19.01 -26.13 -16.29
C ARG A 117 -17.76 -26.63 -15.58
N ALA A 118 -17.30 -27.84 -15.88
CA ALA A 118 -16.08 -28.39 -15.29
C ALA A 118 -14.83 -27.76 -15.92
N ARG A 119 -14.82 -27.52 -17.24
CA ARG A 119 -13.72 -26.80 -17.90
C ARG A 119 -13.48 -25.41 -17.30
N PHE A 120 -14.56 -24.66 -17.03
CA PHE A 120 -14.45 -23.37 -16.34
C PHE A 120 -13.88 -23.49 -14.93
N ALA A 121 -14.26 -24.52 -14.16
CA ALA A 121 -13.69 -24.79 -12.85
C ALA A 121 -12.18 -25.05 -12.93
N VAL A 122 -11.77 -25.93 -13.84
CA VAL A 122 -10.34 -26.26 -14.06
C VAL A 122 -9.56 -25.02 -14.47
N LEU A 123 -10.08 -24.22 -15.42
CA LEU A 123 -9.44 -22.96 -15.84
C LEU A 123 -9.29 -21.98 -14.69
N SER A 124 -10.30 -21.83 -13.83
CA SER A 124 -10.25 -20.98 -12.67
C SER A 124 -9.15 -21.39 -11.70
N VAL A 125 -9.12 -22.69 -11.33
CA VAL A 125 -8.13 -23.23 -10.40
C VAL A 125 -6.72 -23.16 -10.98
N VAL A 126 -6.52 -23.52 -12.26
CA VAL A 126 -5.20 -23.44 -12.92
C VAL A 126 -4.72 -22.00 -12.99
N SER A 127 -5.57 -21.06 -13.38
CA SER A 127 -5.23 -19.64 -13.40
C SER A 127 -4.80 -19.15 -12.02
N LEU A 128 -5.52 -19.55 -10.97
CA LEU A 128 -5.21 -19.19 -9.59
C LEU A 128 -3.89 -19.82 -9.12
N LEU A 129 -3.63 -21.09 -9.42
CA LEU A 129 -2.37 -21.75 -9.06
C LEU A 129 -1.18 -21.10 -9.76
N VAL A 130 -1.26 -20.83 -11.06
CA VAL A 130 -0.20 -20.14 -11.82
C VAL A 130 0.03 -18.74 -11.26
N LEU A 131 -1.04 -18.00 -10.91
CA LEU A 131 -0.96 -16.69 -10.28
C LEU A 131 -0.17 -16.76 -8.97
N VAL A 132 -0.51 -17.69 -8.09
CA VAL A 132 0.16 -17.84 -6.78
C VAL A 132 1.61 -18.29 -6.97
N MET A 133 1.87 -19.28 -7.82
CA MET A 133 3.23 -19.76 -8.09
C MET A 133 4.13 -18.64 -8.63
N THR A 134 3.65 -17.88 -9.61
CA THR A 134 4.42 -16.77 -10.17
C THR A 134 4.62 -15.64 -9.17
N SER A 135 3.69 -15.42 -8.23
CA SER A 135 3.80 -14.41 -7.19
C SER A 135 4.78 -14.80 -6.09
N LEU A 136 4.70 -16.05 -5.58
CA LEU A 136 5.57 -16.53 -4.52
C LEU A 136 7.01 -16.74 -4.98
N TRP A 137 7.21 -17.15 -6.23
CA TRP A 137 8.53 -17.51 -6.78
C TRP A 137 9.04 -16.52 -7.82
N ARG A 138 8.48 -15.29 -7.87
CA ARG A 138 8.88 -14.26 -8.84
C ARG A 138 10.40 -14.09 -8.94
N ALA A 139 11.07 -13.97 -7.79
CA ALA A 139 12.51 -13.78 -7.73
C ALA A 139 13.28 -15.01 -8.27
N ARG A 140 12.84 -16.23 -7.91
CA ARG A 140 13.45 -17.48 -8.44
C ARG A 140 13.23 -17.64 -9.94
N LEU A 141 12.07 -17.21 -10.44
CA LEU A 141 11.73 -17.23 -11.87
C LEU A 141 12.38 -16.07 -12.63
N ARG A 142 13.11 -15.18 -11.95
CA ARG A 142 13.76 -14.00 -12.53
C ARG A 142 12.80 -13.14 -13.36
N MET A 143 11.53 -13.08 -12.95
CA MET A 143 10.52 -12.29 -13.66
C MET A 143 10.67 -10.82 -13.35
N ARG A 144 10.71 -9.99 -14.40
CA ARG A 144 10.63 -8.54 -14.25
C ARG A 144 9.29 -8.16 -13.62
N TYR A 145 9.30 -7.11 -12.78
CA TYR A 145 8.10 -6.68 -12.05
C TYR A 145 6.91 -6.39 -12.98
N GLU A 146 7.16 -5.68 -14.07
CA GLU A 146 6.12 -5.29 -15.03
C GLU A 146 5.47 -6.52 -15.69
N THR A 147 6.30 -7.48 -16.13
CA THR A 147 5.81 -8.72 -16.75
C THR A 147 4.99 -9.55 -15.78
N TRP A 148 5.51 -9.71 -14.55
CA TRP A 148 4.79 -10.41 -13.48
C TRP A 148 3.46 -9.73 -13.17
N HIS A 149 3.44 -8.39 -13.04
CA HIS A 149 2.25 -7.65 -12.69
C HIS A 149 1.16 -7.75 -13.77
N HIS A 150 1.51 -7.68 -15.06
CA HIS A 150 0.57 -7.90 -16.15
C HIS A 150 0.00 -9.32 -16.11
N LEU A 151 0.86 -10.33 -15.97
CA LEU A 151 0.44 -11.72 -15.87
C LEU A 151 -0.48 -11.94 -14.65
N HIS A 152 -0.14 -11.37 -13.50
CA HIS A 152 -0.94 -11.43 -12.28
C HIS A 152 -2.36 -10.89 -12.50
N VAL A 153 -2.50 -9.72 -13.12
CA VAL A 153 -3.81 -9.13 -13.42
C VAL A 153 -4.62 -10.00 -14.38
N VAL A 154 -4.01 -10.48 -15.46
CA VAL A 154 -4.70 -11.34 -16.44
C VAL A 154 -5.17 -12.64 -15.79
N LEU A 155 -4.32 -13.29 -15.01
CA LEU A 155 -4.67 -14.52 -14.31
C LEU A 155 -5.73 -14.32 -13.23
N ALA A 156 -5.70 -13.19 -12.50
CA ALA A 156 -6.72 -12.84 -11.51
C ALA A 156 -8.10 -12.65 -12.16
N VAL A 157 -8.17 -11.91 -13.27
CA VAL A 157 -9.40 -11.75 -14.04
C VAL A 157 -9.88 -13.09 -14.60
N ALA A 158 -8.99 -13.87 -15.18
CA ALA A 158 -9.33 -15.20 -15.70
C ALA A 158 -9.89 -16.11 -14.61
N ALA A 159 -9.26 -16.17 -13.44
CA ALA A 159 -9.71 -17.00 -12.33
C ALA A 159 -11.12 -16.60 -11.84
N VAL A 160 -11.39 -15.30 -11.66
CA VAL A 160 -12.70 -14.80 -11.19
C VAL A 160 -13.80 -15.01 -12.26
N VAL A 161 -13.53 -14.68 -13.53
CA VAL A 161 -14.51 -14.81 -14.60
C VAL A 161 -14.86 -16.27 -14.86
N THR A 162 -13.87 -17.14 -14.93
CA THR A 162 -14.12 -18.58 -15.15
C THR A 162 -14.73 -19.25 -13.92
N GLY A 163 -14.41 -18.78 -12.70
CA GLY A 163 -15.08 -19.18 -11.46
C GLY A 163 -16.57 -18.81 -11.47
N LEU A 164 -16.92 -17.59 -11.87
CA LEU A 164 -18.32 -17.18 -12.05
C LEU A 164 -19.01 -18.02 -13.14
N ALA A 165 -18.35 -18.24 -14.29
CA ALA A 165 -18.89 -19.05 -15.37
C ALA A 165 -19.17 -20.49 -14.91
N HIS A 166 -18.28 -21.07 -14.08
CA HIS A 166 -18.51 -22.36 -13.44
C HIS A 166 -19.76 -22.35 -12.56
N MET A 167 -19.88 -21.38 -11.65
CA MET A 167 -21.04 -21.26 -10.75
C MET A 167 -22.36 -21.11 -11.50
N VAL A 168 -22.40 -20.20 -12.48
CA VAL A 168 -23.61 -19.94 -13.27
C VAL A 168 -23.98 -21.15 -14.13
N SER A 169 -23.00 -21.84 -14.72
CA SER A 169 -23.21 -23.03 -15.55
C SER A 169 -23.65 -24.27 -14.73
N TRP A 170 -23.23 -24.34 -13.45
CA TRP A 170 -23.70 -25.39 -12.54
C TRP A 170 -25.15 -25.13 -12.14
N GLY A 171 -25.52 -23.89 -11.81
CA GLY A 171 -26.87 -23.41 -11.61
C GLY A 171 -27.60 -23.89 -10.36
N PHE A 172 -27.06 -24.84 -9.58
CA PHE A 172 -27.75 -25.47 -8.46
C PHE A 172 -28.24 -24.47 -7.40
N TYR A 173 -27.35 -23.60 -6.92
CA TYR A 173 -27.71 -22.53 -5.96
C TYR A 173 -28.19 -21.25 -6.65
N LEU A 174 -27.93 -21.13 -7.95
CA LEU A 174 -28.27 -19.99 -8.76
C LEU A 174 -29.47 -20.26 -9.68
N ALA A 175 -30.41 -21.08 -9.22
CA ALA A 175 -31.64 -21.38 -9.98
C ALA A 175 -32.49 -20.13 -10.20
N ASP A 176 -32.62 -19.30 -9.16
CA ASP A 176 -33.36 -18.04 -9.22
C ASP A 176 -32.59 -16.99 -10.05
N PRO A 177 -33.24 -16.29 -11.00
CA PRO A 177 -32.59 -15.29 -11.85
C PRO A 177 -31.94 -14.15 -11.06
N TRP A 178 -32.53 -13.72 -9.94
CA TRP A 178 -31.97 -12.64 -9.12
C TRP A 178 -30.65 -13.03 -8.45
N LYS A 179 -30.45 -14.30 -8.06
CA LYS A 179 -29.17 -14.81 -7.51
C LYS A 179 -28.07 -14.75 -8.58
N ARG A 180 -28.40 -15.16 -9.82
CA ARG A 180 -27.45 -15.01 -10.95
C ARG A 180 -27.11 -13.55 -11.18
N ALA A 181 -28.12 -12.67 -11.23
CA ALA A 181 -27.93 -11.23 -11.40
C ALA A 181 -27.05 -10.64 -10.29
N LEU A 182 -27.24 -11.04 -9.02
CA LEU A 182 -26.39 -10.62 -7.89
C LEU A 182 -24.91 -10.95 -8.13
N TRP A 183 -24.59 -12.21 -8.42
CA TRP A 183 -23.20 -12.63 -8.60
C TRP A 183 -22.55 -12.07 -9.87
N ILE A 184 -23.31 -11.95 -10.95
CA ILE A 184 -22.86 -11.27 -12.18
C ILE A 184 -22.57 -9.80 -11.87
N SER A 185 -23.48 -9.09 -11.19
CA SER A 185 -23.30 -7.68 -10.83
C SER A 185 -22.09 -7.46 -9.92
N LEU A 186 -21.88 -8.32 -8.93
CA LEU A 186 -20.69 -8.28 -8.08
C LEU A 186 -19.40 -8.45 -8.91
N THR A 187 -19.38 -9.43 -9.83
CA THR A 187 -18.20 -9.67 -10.67
C THR A 187 -17.95 -8.49 -11.63
N VAL A 188 -19.01 -7.95 -12.25
CA VAL A 188 -18.91 -6.74 -13.08
C VAL A 188 -18.39 -5.56 -12.27
N PHE A 189 -18.87 -5.40 -11.04
CA PHE A 189 -18.37 -4.36 -10.12
C PHE A 189 -16.85 -4.53 -9.84
N TRP A 190 -16.38 -5.72 -9.50
CA TRP A 190 -14.96 -5.98 -9.24
C TRP A 190 -14.08 -5.72 -10.47
N ILE A 191 -14.51 -6.18 -11.65
CA ILE A 191 -13.81 -5.91 -12.92
C ILE A 191 -13.88 -4.42 -13.26
N GLY A 192 -15.00 -3.77 -12.96
CA GLY A 192 -15.17 -2.32 -13.10
C GLY A 192 -14.20 -1.52 -12.25
N LEU A 193 -13.93 -1.95 -11.00
CA LEU A 193 -12.88 -1.36 -10.16
C LEU A 193 -11.49 -1.46 -10.81
N LEU A 194 -11.17 -2.62 -11.37
CA LEU A 194 -9.92 -2.82 -12.09
C LEU A 194 -9.84 -1.90 -13.32
N ALA A 195 -10.92 -1.84 -14.12
CA ALA A 195 -11.00 -0.96 -15.29
C ALA A 195 -10.87 0.52 -14.89
N TYR A 196 -11.47 0.93 -13.78
CA TYR A 196 -11.31 2.28 -13.25
C TYR A 196 -9.83 2.58 -12.97
N VAL A 197 -9.13 1.70 -12.25
CA VAL A 197 -7.71 1.90 -11.89
C VAL A 197 -6.80 1.86 -13.11
N ARG A 198 -7.10 0.98 -14.09
CA ARG A 198 -6.21 0.73 -15.24
C ARG A 198 -6.49 1.58 -16.47
N ILE A 199 -7.70 2.13 -16.59
CA ILE A 199 -8.13 2.89 -17.76
C ILE A 199 -8.55 4.30 -17.36
N VAL A 200 -9.54 4.42 -16.47
CA VAL A 200 -10.16 5.71 -16.17
C VAL A 200 -9.16 6.64 -15.44
N ARG A 201 -8.50 6.14 -14.41
CA ARG A 201 -7.52 6.92 -13.65
C ARG A 201 -6.32 7.39 -14.50
N PRO A 202 -5.67 6.54 -15.32
CA PRO A 202 -4.64 6.99 -16.25
C PRO A 202 -5.13 8.04 -17.25
N LEU A 203 -6.37 7.95 -17.74
CA LEU A 203 -6.96 8.98 -18.61
C LEU A 203 -7.07 10.34 -17.91
N PHE A 204 -7.45 10.36 -16.62
CA PHE A 204 -7.44 11.59 -15.82
C PHE A 204 -6.03 12.13 -15.61
N MET A 205 -5.06 11.25 -15.36
CA MET A 205 -3.65 11.64 -15.17
C MET A 205 -3.07 12.25 -16.44
N LEU A 206 -3.46 11.79 -17.65
CA LEU A 206 -3.03 12.42 -18.92
C LEU A 206 -3.43 13.90 -19.02
N ARG A 207 -4.54 14.29 -18.37
CA ARG A 207 -5.04 15.68 -18.35
C ARG A 207 -4.42 16.51 -17.23
N ARG A 208 -3.61 15.89 -16.35
CA ARG A 208 -2.99 16.52 -15.19
C ARG A 208 -1.50 16.18 -15.09
N PRO A 209 -0.72 16.50 -16.14
CA PRO A 209 0.71 16.27 -16.12
C PRO A 209 1.42 17.27 -15.23
N TYR A 210 2.59 16.88 -14.75
CA TYR A 210 3.55 17.76 -14.10
C TYR A 210 4.79 17.93 -14.99
N THR A 211 5.45 19.06 -14.85
CA THR A 211 6.74 19.33 -15.51
C THR A 211 7.83 19.41 -14.46
N VAL A 212 8.93 18.70 -14.67
CA VAL A 212 10.12 18.80 -13.80
C VAL A 212 10.76 20.16 -14.03
N THR A 213 10.77 21.02 -13.02
CA THR A 213 11.35 22.37 -13.09
C THR A 213 12.76 22.43 -12.53
N GLN A 214 13.10 21.55 -11.56
CA GLN A 214 14.44 21.46 -11.00
C GLN A 214 14.80 20.01 -10.67
N VAL A 215 16.10 19.69 -10.83
CA VAL A 215 16.72 18.44 -10.40
C VAL A 215 17.91 18.82 -9.53
N ARG A 216 17.78 18.67 -8.22
CA ARG A 216 18.80 19.04 -7.24
C ARG A 216 19.52 17.81 -6.71
N ALA A 217 20.85 17.82 -6.76
CA ALA A 217 21.64 16.82 -6.07
C ALA A 217 21.69 17.13 -4.56
N GLU A 218 21.37 16.15 -3.77
CA GLU A 218 21.44 16.22 -2.31
C GLU A 218 22.56 15.29 -1.82
N ARG A 219 22.92 15.39 -0.52
CA ARG A 219 23.85 14.45 0.12
C ARG A 219 23.25 13.03 0.19
N GLY A 220 24.08 12.04 0.48
CA GLY A 220 23.67 10.66 0.65
C GLY A 220 23.13 9.99 -0.62
N ASP A 221 23.65 10.36 -1.80
CA ASP A 221 23.25 9.85 -3.13
C ASP A 221 21.73 10.01 -3.37
N THR A 222 21.20 11.14 -2.91
CA THR A 222 19.80 11.53 -3.05
C THR A 222 19.63 12.62 -4.10
N THR A 223 18.55 12.59 -4.85
CA THR A 223 18.17 13.60 -5.83
C THR A 223 16.77 14.11 -5.55
N THR A 224 16.60 15.41 -5.43
CA THR A 224 15.30 16.06 -5.28
C THR A 224 14.79 16.52 -6.64
N LEU A 225 13.57 16.06 -6.98
CA LEU A 225 12.81 16.53 -8.14
C LEU A 225 11.80 17.57 -7.65
N VAL A 226 11.83 18.75 -8.25
CA VAL A 226 10.78 19.77 -8.11
C VAL A 226 9.90 19.68 -9.34
N MET A 227 8.60 19.55 -9.14
CA MET A 227 7.63 19.34 -10.21
C MET A 227 6.46 20.31 -10.04
N GLU A 228 6.15 21.04 -11.09
CA GLU A 228 5.04 21.97 -11.14
C GLU A 228 3.92 21.46 -12.04
N PRO A 229 2.64 21.75 -11.70
CA PRO A 229 1.51 21.34 -12.52
C PRO A 229 1.55 22.04 -13.88
N ASP A 230 1.27 21.31 -14.96
CA ASP A 230 1.25 21.81 -16.33
C ASP A 230 -0.20 21.92 -16.83
N GLY A 231 -0.75 23.14 -16.80
CA GLY A 231 -2.09 23.46 -17.26
C GLY A 231 -3.23 23.06 -16.30
N HIS A 232 -2.93 22.93 -15.02
CA HIS A 232 -3.93 22.65 -13.96
C HIS A 232 -3.43 23.15 -12.59
N ASP A 233 -4.28 23.21 -11.58
CA ASP A 233 -3.98 23.75 -10.25
C ASP A 233 -3.22 22.77 -9.33
N GLY A 234 -2.81 21.60 -9.84
CA GLY A 234 -2.16 20.57 -9.03
C GLY A 234 -3.11 19.90 -8.03
N PHE A 235 -2.57 19.49 -6.91
CA PHE A 235 -3.32 18.97 -5.77
C PHE A 235 -2.68 19.42 -4.45
N HIS A 236 -3.50 19.51 -3.41
CA HIS A 236 -3.01 19.74 -2.05
C HIS A 236 -2.71 18.40 -1.38
N PHE A 237 -1.63 18.37 -0.60
CA PHE A 237 -1.24 17.23 0.22
C PHE A 237 -1.03 17.66 1.67
N GLU A 238 -1.12 16.70 2.58
CA GLU A 238 -0.72 16.89 3.97
C GLU A 238 0.76 16.49 4.14
N PRO A 239 1.54 17.20 4.98
CA PRO A 239 2.96 16.90 5.18
C PRO A 239 3.15 15.46 5.68
N GLY A 240 4.11 14.77 5.08
CA GLY A 240 4.38 13.35 5.33
C GLY A 240 3.69 12.38 4.36
N GLN A 241 2.73 12.82 3.54
CA GLN A 241 2.12 12.00 2.50
C GLN A 241 3.11 11.69 1.37
N PHE A 242 2.72 10.74 0.50
CA PHE A 242 3.47 10.32 -0.67
C PHE A 242 2.63 10.29 -1.95
N GLY A 243 3.28 10.14 -3.07
CA GLY A 243 2.63 9.96 -4.37
C GLY A 243 3.37 8.93 -5.22
N TRP A 244 2.67 8.41 -6.22
CA TRP A 244 3.24 7.51 -7.22
C TRP A 244 3.72 8.32 -8.41
N LEU A 245 5.04 8.32 -8.64
CA LEU A 245 5.69 9.05 -9.72
C LEU A 245 5.89 8.14 -10.93
N THR A 246 5.43 8.59 -12.11
CA THR A 246 5.70 7.99 -13.41
C THR A 246 6.47 8.95 -14.27
N VAL A 247 7.73 8.62 -14.63
CA VAL A 247 8.65 9.47 -15.38
C VAL A 247 8.76 9.04 -16.85
N TRP A 248 8.99 7.73 -17.04
CA TRP A 248 9.27 7.19 -18.37
C TRP A 248 8.02 6.52 -18.96
N GLY A 249 7.44 7.18 -19.94
CA GLY A 249 6.21 6.72 -20.59
C GLY A 249 4.95 7.40 -20.07
N GLY A 250 3.80 6.84 -20.44
CA GLY A 250 2.48 7.38 -20.04
C GLY A 250 1.93 6.69 -18.78
N PRO A 251 0.87 7.24 -18.19
CA PRO A 251 0.28 6.73 -16.95
C PRO A 251 -0.41 5.36 -17.10
N PHE A 252 -0.54 4.85 -18.32
CA PHE A 252 -1.02 3.47 -18.58
C PHE A 252 0.06 2.41 -18.32
N ARG A 253 1.34 2.80 -18.22
CA ARG A 253 2.41 1.87 -17.89
C ARG A 253 2.43 1.61 -16.39
N ILE A 254 2.72 0.37 -16.00
CA ILE A 254 2.90 -0.04 -14.60
C ILE A 254 4.35 0.29 -14.17
N THR A 255 4.72 1.55 -14.30
CA THR A 255 6.07 2.04 -13.99
C THR A 255 6.06 3.16 -12.95
N GLY A 256 4.94 3.33 -12.25
CA GLY A 256 4.86 4.27 -11.14
C GLY A 256 5.60 3.73 -9.92
N HIS A 257 6.36 4.60 -9.26
CA HIS A 257 7.10 4.29 -8.03
C HIS A 257 6.63 5.23 -6.91
N PRO A 258 6.38 4.71 -5.69
CA PRO A 258 5.94 5.54 -4.56
C PRO A 258 7.11 6.29 -3.95
N PHE A 259 6.95 7.60 -3.76
CA PHE A 259 7.91 8.45 -3.07
C PHE A 259 7.19 9.46 -2.17
N SER A 260 7.70 9.65 -0.96
CA SER A 260 7.21 10.68 -0.07
C SER A 260 7.45 12.06 -0.66
N PHE A 261 6.50 12.95 -0.45
CA PHE A 261 6.74 14.36 -0.68
C PHE A 261 7.78 14.85 0.33
N SER A 262 8.74 15.64 -0.13
CA SER A 262 9.74 16.28 0.71
C SER A 262 9.52 17.77 0.85
N GLY A 263 8.73 18.38 -0.05
CA GLY A 263 8.37 19.79 -0.03
C GLY A 263 7.41 20.15 1.10
N SER A 264 7.29 21.45 1.36
CA SER A 264 6.26 21.99 2.25
C SER A 264 4.87 21.82 1.61
N ALA A 265 3.87 21.45 2.42
CA ALA A 265 2.48 21.44 1.98
C ALA A 265 1.89 22.85 1.77
N GLU A 266 2.59 23.89 2.24
CA GLU A 266 2.26 25.30 2.04
C GLU A 266 2.99 25.94 0.83
N ALA A 267 3.84 25.18 0.13
CA ALA A 267 4.59 25.63 -1.03
C ALA A 267 3.67 25.91 -2.22
N GLY A 268 2.89 26.92 -2.28
CA GLY A 268 1.88 27.37 -3.24
C GLY A 268 1.80 26.68 -4.62
N GLU A 269 0.72 26.96 -5.38
CA GLU A 269 0.53 26.57 -6.80
C GLU A 269 0.53 25.07 -7.11
N GLY A 270 0.28 24.18 -6.09
CA GLY A 270 0.21 22.72 -6.33
C GLY A 270 1.54 22.07 -6.70
N SER A 271 2.65 22.77 -6.50
CA SER A 271 4.02 22.23 -6.66
C SER A 271 4.29 21.08 -5.73
N VAL A 272 5.03 20.09 -6.18
CA VAL A 272 5.43 18.93 -5.38
C VAL A 272 6.93 18.67 -5.50
N GLU A 273 7.57 18.35 -4.37
CA GLU A 273 8.95 17.92 -4.32
C GLU A 273 9.05 16.47 -3.85
N MET A 274 9.90 15.69 -4.49
CA MET A 274 10.21 14.30 -4.08
C MET A 274 11.71 14.12 -4.03
N SER A 275 12.24 13.68 -2.88
CA SER A 275 13.67 13.43 -2.70
C SER A 275 13.91 11.92 -2.68
N ILE A 276 14.67 11.44 -3.64
CA ILE A 276 14.78 10.04 -4.02
C ILE A 276 16.24 9.60 -3.91
N ARG A 277 16.51 8.66 -2.99
CA ARG A 277 17.82 8.04 -2.83
C ARG A 277 18.02 6.94 -3.87
N ARG A 278 19.21 6.83 -4.42
CA ARG A 278 19.58 5.76 -5.34
C ARG A 278 19.68 4.42 -4.60
N LEU A 279 18.76 3.49 -4.91
CA LEU A 279 18.71 2.15 -4.33
C LEU A 279 18.52 1.04 -5.36
N GLY A 280 18.07 1.35 -6.57
CA GLY A 280 17.78 0.37 -7.63
C GLY A 280 17.75 1.00 -9.02
N ASP A 281 17.35 0.22 -10.01
CA ASP A 281 17.44 0.60 -11.43
C ASP A 281 16.71 1.90 -11.75
N PHE A 282 15.44 2.05 -11.30
CA PHE A 282 14.69 3.27 -11.53
C PHE A 282 15.32 4.46 -10.81
N THR A 283 15.63 4.33 -9.52
CA THR A 283 16.17 5.43 -8.72
C THR A 283 17.54 5.89 -9.18
N ALA A 284 18.33 5.01 -9.84
CA ALA A 284 19.60 5.37 -10.48
C ALA A 284 19.41 6.32 -11.67
N THR A 285 18.23 6.30 -12.32
CA THR A 285 17.95 7.17 -13.47
C THR A 285 17.43 8.55 -13.06
N VAL A 286 17.03 8.76 -11.82
CA VAL A 286 16.38 10.00 -11.36
C VAL A 286 17.26 11.24 -11.61
N LYS A 287 18.55 11.15 -11.33
CA LYS A 287 19.52 12.25 -11.56
C LYS A 287 19.70 12.63 -13.04
N THR A 288 19.26 11.77 -13.96
CA THR A 288 19.38 12.02 -15.42
C THR A 288 18.08 12.55 -16.03
N ILE A 289 17.05 12.77 -15.24
CA ILE A 289 15.78 13.32 -15.70
C ILE A 289 16.02 14.78 -16.14
N PRO A 290 15.73 15.13 -17.41
CA PRO A 290 15.95 16.50 -17.85
C PRO A 290 14.89 17.45 -17.26
N VAL A 291 15.30 18.66 -16.96
CA VAL A 291 14.38 19.78 -16.71
C VAL A 291 13.49 19.98 -17.93
N GLY A 292 12.20 20.28 -17.72
CA GLY A 292 11.17 20.31 -18.75
C GLY A 292 10.54 18.96 -19.07
N LYS A 293 10.97 17.87 -18.41
CA LYS A 293 10.40 16.55 -18.61
C LYS A 293 8.99 16.49 -18.04
N ARG A 294 8.02 16.07 -18.88
CA ARG A 294 6.66 15.76 -18.44
C ARG A 294 6.63 14.46 -17.67
N VAL A 295 6.00 14.49 -16.49
CA VAL A 295 5.85 13.37 -15.55
C VAL A 295 4.42 13.31 -15.06
N TYR A 296 4.03 12.21 -14.40
CA TYR A 296 2.70 12.05 -13.84
C TYR A 296 2.83 11.67 -12.37
N VAL A 297 2.09 12.38 -11.53
CA VAL A 297 2.02 12.14 -10.08
C VAL A 297 0.60 11.71 -9.74
N ASP A 298 0.46 10.51 -9.20
CA ASP A 298 -0.79 9.96 -8.69
C ASP A 298 -0.78 10.02 -7.17
N GLY A 299 -1.61 10.84 -6.58
CA GLY A 299 -1.65 11.09 -5.13
C GLY A 299 -2.61 12.24 -4.77
N PRO A 300 -2.53 12.71 -3.52
CA PRO A 300 -1.68 12.23 -2.43
C PRO A 300 -2.24 10.98 -1.72
N TYR A 301 -1.35 10.19 -1.15
CA TYR A 301 -1.65 8.99 -0.35
C TYR A 301 -0.92 9.01 0.99
N GLY A 302 -1.26 8.10 1.89
CA GLY A 302 -0.64 7.91 3.18
C GLY A 302 -1.43 8.55 4.33
N ALA A 303 -1.30 7.93 5.50
CA ALA A 303 -1.88 8.39 6.77
C ALA A 303 -0.82 8.99 7.72
N PHE A 304 0.41 9.06 7.26
CA PHE A 304 1.57 9.57 7.99
C PHE A 304 1.56 11.11 7.98
N THR A 305 0.62 11.70 8.72
CA THR A 305 0.39 13.15 8.67
C THR A 305 0.25 13.75 10.06
N ILE A 306 0.77 14.97 10.26
CA ILE A 306 0.52 15.75 11.45
C ILE A 306 -0.95 16.17 11.50
N GLY A 307 -1.59 16.00 12.62
CA GLY A 307 -3.01 16.38 12.72
C GLY A 307 -3.62 16.18 14.10
N ASN A 308 -2.91 15.54 14.99
CA ASN A 308 -3.33 15.36 16.37
C ASN A 308 -2.85 16.54 17.23
N PRO A 309 -3.62 16.93 18.25
CA PRO A 309 -3.11 17.82 19.28
C PRO A 309 -1.93 17.13 20.00
N ALA A 310 -0.77 17.77 19.95
CA ALA A 310 0.43 17.30 20.64
C ALA A 310 1.22 18.52 21.10
N ASP A 311 1.87 18.40 22.24
CA ASP A 311 2.70 19.47 22.78
C ASP A 311 4.04 19.55 22.07
N MET A 312 4.48 18.39 21.51
CA MET A 312 5.76 18.25 20.82
C MET A 312 5.67 17.18 19.72
N HIS A 313 6.42 17.38 18.63
CA HIS A 313 6.59 16.37 17.58
C HIS A 313 7.96 15.73 17.66
N ILE A 314 8.00 14.40 17.73
CA ILE A 314 9.22 13.61 17.74
C ILE A 314 9.33 12.88 16.39
N LEU A 315 10.32 13.25 15.60
CA LEU A 315 10.59 12.71 14.27
C LEU A 315 11.78 11.75 14.36
N ILE A 316 11.60 10.49 13.97
CA ILE A 316 12.63 9.45 14.03
C ILE A 316 12.89 8.96 12.61
N ALA A 317 14.00 9.39 12.04
CA ALA A 317 14.37 9.14 10.66
C ALA A 317 15.60 8.23 10.55
N GLY A 318 15.56 7.25 9.64
CA GLY A 318 16.73 6.45 9.26
C GLY A 318 17.03 6.58 7.77
N GLY A 319 18.20 7.11 7.44
CA GLY A 319 18.61 7.29 6.04
C GLY A 319 17.59 8.10 5.21
N VAL A 320 17.06 7.51 4.12
CA VAL A 320 16.07 8.18 3.24
C VAL A 320 14.71 8.41 3.91
N GLY A 321 14.46 7.79 5.09
CA GLY A 321 13.28 8.08 5.91
C GLY A 321 13.17 9.53 6.40
N ILE A 322 14.22 10.32 6.20
CA ILE A 322 14.20 11.78 6.38
C ILE A 322 13.23 12.50 5.43
N THR A 323 12.92 11.91 4.27
CA THR A 323 12.11 12.58 3.23
C THR A 323 10.73 13.03 3.73
N PRO A 324 9.86 12.18 4.32
CA PRO A 324 8.59 12.63 4.87
C PRO A 324 8.77 13.57 6.07
N MET A 325 9.86 13.42 6.85
CA MET A 325 10.15 14.33 7.97
C MET A 325 10.48 15.72 7.47
N MET A 326 11.19 15.86 6.34
CA MET A 326 11.46 17.17 5.75
C MET A 326 10.18 17.87 5.30
N SER A 327 9.21 17.13 4.74
CA SER A 327 7.90 17.71 4.44
C SER A 327 7.21 18.25 5.69
N ILE A 328 7.24 17.49 6.79
CA ILE A 328 6.70 17.94 8.09
C ILE A 328 7.45 19.20 8.59
N ILE A 329 8.78 19.14 8.65
CA ILE A 329 9.62 20.22 9.17
C ILE A 329 9.43 21.51 8.36
N ARG A 330 9.48 21.43 7.03
CA ARG A 330 9.26 22.56 6.12
C ARG A 330 7.87 23.18 6.30
N THR A 331 6.85 22.33 6.38
CA THR A 331 5.47 22.78 6.55
C THR A 331 5.24 23.46 7.92
N LEU A 332 5.80 22.89 9.00
CA LEU A 332 5.73 23.51 10.33
C LEU A 332 6.44 24.86 10.36
N ALA A 333 7.60 24.98 9.71
CA ALA A 333 8.34 26.23 9.59
C ALA A 333 7.54 27.30 8.81
N ASP A 334 6.89 26.91 7.71
CA ASP A 334 6.09 27.83 6.89
C ASP A 334 4.76 28.20 7.55
N ARG A 335 4.20 27.34 8.39
CA ARG A 335 3.05 27.62 9.26
C ARG A 335 3.41 28.46 10.49
N HIS A 336 4.70 28.75 10.72
CA HIS A 336 5.20 29.39 11.93
C HIS A 336 4.73 28.68 13.21
N ASP A 337 4.78 27.34 13.18
CA ASP A 337 4.37 26.53 14.33
C ASP A 337 5.39 26.65 15.46
N ASN A 338 4.91 26.99 16.65
CA ASN A 338 5.77 27.24 17.81
C ASN A 338 6.03 25.99 18.66
N ARG A 339 5.43 24.84 18.30
CA ARG A 339 5.63 23.60 19.05
C ARG A 339 7.06 23.09 18.85
N PRO A 340 7.70 22.58 19.91
CA PRO A 340 9.02 21.97 19.78
C PRO A 340 8.99 20.76 18.86
N VAL A 341 10.05 20.61 18.05
CA VAL A 341 10.28 19.47 17.18
C VAL A 341 11.63 18.88 17.53
N ILE A 342 11.68 17.58 17.83
CA ILE A 342 12.92 16.85 18.01
C ILE A 342 13.07 15.88 16.84
N LEU A 343 14.16 15.99 16.09
CA LEU A 343 14.53 15.07 15.03
C LEU A 343 15.68 14.17 15.49
N LEU A 344 15.41 12.88 15.67
CA LEU A 344 16.44 11.84 15.82
C LEU A 344 16.76 11.29 14.42
N TYR A 345 17.94 11.61 13.89
CA TYR A 345 18.32 11.26 12.51
C TYR A 345 19.50 10.30 12.47
N GLY A 346 19.21 9.02 12.17
CA GLY A 346 20.19 7.98 11.95
C GLY A 346 20.74 7.96 10.54
N ALA A 347 22.06 8.02 10.39
CA ALA A 347 22.76 7.94 9.12
C ALA A 347 24.03 7.08 9.26
N THR A 348 24.64 6.70 8.13
CA THR A 348 25.89 5.94 8.16
C THR A 348 27.05 6.83 8.63
N ASP A 349 27.27 7.91 7.96
CA ASP A 349 28.35 8.87 8.18
C ASP A 349 27.85 10.31 8.03
N TRP A 350 28.72 11.25 8.38
CA TRP A 350 28.41 12.68 8.35
C TRP A 350 28.13 13.22 6.93
N GLU A 351 28.79 12.68 5.92
CA GLU A 351 28.62 13.13 4.53
C GLU A 351 27.35 12.60 3.88
N SER A 352 26.79 11.52 4.40
CA SER A 352 25.55 10.91 3.91
C SER A 352 24.27 11.55 4.48
N ILE A 353 24.39 12.51 5.41
CA ILE A 353 23.24 13.22 6.00
C ILE A 353 22.57 14.10 4.95
N THR A 354 21.42 13.67 4.45
CA THR A 354 20.61 14.42 3.49
C THR A 354 19.98 15.64 4.19
N PHE A 355 19.96 16.80 3.54
CA PHE A 355 19.39 18.08 4.01
C PHE A 355 20.08 18.71 5.23
N ARG A 356 21.30 18.32 5.56
CA ARG A 356 22.02 18.81 6.75
C ARG A 356 22.04 20.34 6.85
N GLU A 357 22.50 21.01 5.81
CA GLU A 357 22.63 22.47 5.78
C GLU A 357 21.28 23.18 5.81
N GLU A 358 20.24 22.53 5.33
CA GLU A 358 18.89 23.06 5.37
C GLU A 358 18.27 22.91 6.76
N LEU A 359 18.49 21.78 7.42
CA LEU A 359 18.04 21.58 8.81
C LEU A 359 18.63 22.63 9.75
N ASP A 360 19.94 22.96 9.58
CA ASP A 360 20.59 24.02 10.36
C ASP A 360 19.94 25.41 10.11
N LYS A 361 19.56 25.70 8.87
CA LYS A 361 18.87 26.97 8.53
C LYS A 361 17.44 27.02 9.09
N ILE A 362 16.71 25.90 9.05
CA ILE A 362 15.33 25.83 9.56
C ILE A 362 15.30 25.94 11.08
N ALA A 363 16.30 25.44 11.80
CA ALA A 363 16.43 25.58 13.25
C ALA A 363 16.41 27.05 13.74
N GLY A 364 16.74 28.00 12.86
CA GLY A 364 16.57 29.44 13.15
C GLY A 364 15.13 29.96 13.02
N ARG A 365 14.21 29.19 12.43
CA ARG A 365 12.80 29.59 12.19
C ARG A 365 11.78 28.72 12.90
N LEU A 366 12.17 27.55 13.33
CA LEU A 366 11.35 26.52 13.99
C LEU A 366 12.06 26.09 15.27
N ALA A 367 11.33 25.81 16.34
CA ALA A 367 11.89 25.24 17.56
C ALA A 367 12.36 23.77 17.32
N LEU A 368 13.33 23.60 16.41
CA LEU A 368 13.86 22.32 15.95
C LEU A 368 15.16 21.97 16.67
N THR A 369 15.19 20.82 17.32
CA THR A 369 16.40 20.20 17.83
C THR A 369 16.73 18.97 17.00
N THR A 370 17.89 18.94 16.33
CA THR A 370 18.35 17.80 15.53
C THR A 370 19.42 17.03 16.28
N VAL A 371 19.20 15.74 16.47
CA VAL A 371 20.15 14.79 17.05
C VAL A 371 20.59 13.80 15.97
N TYR A 372 21.83 13.93 15.54
CA TYR A 372 22.42 13.00 14.57
C TYR A 372 23.00 11.77 15.26
N VAL A 373 22.66 10.59 14.75
CA VAL A 373 23.14 9.28 15.25
C VAL A 373 23.87 8.57 14.12
N LEU A 374 25.21 8.44 14.24
CA LEU A 374 26.04 7.91 13.15
C LEU A 374 26.57 6.52 13.46
N THR A 375 26.47 5.59 12.50
CA THR A 375 27.03 4.24 12.64
C THR A 375 28.53 4.20 12.35
N ASP A 376 29.02 5.08 11.46
CA ASP A 376 30.43 5.26 11.11
C ASP A 376 30.82 6.75 11.18
N PRO A 377 30.90 7.31 12.40
CA PRO A 377 31.19 8.72 12.59
C PRO A 377 32.66 9.04 12.40
N PRO A 378 33.01 10.30 12.02
CA PRO A 378 34.39 10.75 12.00
C PRO A 378 35.03 10.69 13.39
N ALA A 379 36.37 10.69 13.43
CA ALA A 379 37.12 10.47 14.66
C ALA A 379 36.84 11.51 15.77
N ASP A 380 36.59 12.74 15.38
CA ASP A 380 36.30 13.88 16.24
C ASP A 380 34.81 14.03 16.59
N TRP A 381 33.99 13.06 16.22
CA TRP A 381 32.54 13.11 16.45
C TRP A 381 32.19 13.07 17.94
N THR A 382 31.47 14.08 18.40
CA THR A 382 31.02 14.23 19.81
C THR A 382 29.53 13.89 19.99
N GLY A 383 28.79 13.67 18.91
CA GLY A 383 27.37 13.30 18.96
C GLY A 383 27.12 11.81 19.22
N GLU A 384 25.88 11.38 19.00
CA GLU A 384 25.46 10.01 19.22
C GLU A 384 26.06 9.03 18.21
N ARG A 385 26.40 7.81 18.66
CA ARG A 385 27.05 6.77 17.84
C ARG A 385 26.21 5.51 17.78
N GLY A 386 26.25 4.80 16.66
CA GLY A 386 25.55 3.54 16.43
C GLY A 386 24.15 3.72 15.85
N PHE A 387 23.17 2.99 16.35
CA PHE A 387 21.78 3.03 15.92
C PHE A 387 20.92 3.82 16.92
N ILE A 388 19.78 4.35 16.45
CA ILE A 388 18.81 4.98 17.34
C ILE A 388 18.25 3.90 18.29
N THR A 389 18.45 4.08 19.57
CA THR A 389 18.06 3.15 20.64
C THR A 389 17.10 3.80 21.63
N ALA A 390 16.49 2.98 22.48
CA ALA A 390 15.67 3.45 23.60
C ALA A 390 16.42 4.45 24.52
N ASP A 391 17.73 4.25 24.72
CA ASP A 391 18.52 5.12 25.57
C ASP A 391 18.80 6.47 24.93
N ILE A 392 19.02 6.52 23.60
CA ILE A 392 19.12 7.76 22.86
C ILE A 392 17.78 8.52 22.93
N LEU A 393 16.66 7.82 22.72
CA LEU A 393 15.34 8.43 22.85
C LEU A 393 15.14 9.04 24.25
N ARG A 394 15.44 8.30 25.33
CA ARG A 394 15.29 8.80 26.71
C ARG A 394 16.20 9.98 27.02
N ARG A 395 17.39 10.06 26.43
CA ARG A 395 18.31 11.19 26.66
C ARG A 395 17.83 12.49 26.03
N HIS A 396 17.18 12.38 24.88
CA HIS A 396 16.85 13.55 24.05
C HIS A 396 15.37 13.94 24.04
N VAL A 397 14.48 13.03 24.42
CA VAL A 397 13.04 13.28 24.47
C VAL A 397 12.62 13.43 25.93
N PRO A 398 12.08 14.60 26.33
CA PRO A 398 11.63 14.81 27.71
C PRO A 398 10.35 14.00 28.00
N PRO A 399 10.17 13.51 29.26
CA PRO A 399 8.87 12.99 29.70
C PRO A 399 7.85 14.16 29.91
N PRO A 400 6.54 13.87 29.89
CA PRO A 400 5.90 12.56 29.74
C PRO A 400 5.80 12.13 28.27
N TYR A 401 6.17 10.87 27.99
CA TYR A 401 6.27 10.36 26.62
C TYR A 401 4.93 10.20 25.90
N ASP A 402 3.85 9.97 26.64
CA ASP A 402 2.49 9.77 26.11
C ASP A 402 1.78 11.06 25.67
N GLU A 403 2.35 12.23 25.94
CA GLU A 403 1.83 13.51 25.48
C GLU A 403 2.33 13.93 24.11
N HIS A 404 3.45 13.36 23.66
CA HIS A 404 4.06 13.67 22.37
C HIS A 404 3.45 12.89 21.21
N GLU A 405 3.67 13.37 19.99
CA GLU A 405 3.33 12.68 18.75
C GLU A 405 4.62 12.25 18.06
N TYR A 406 4.69 10.95 17.70
CA TYR A 406 5.90 10.35 17.14
C TYR A 406 5.68 9.96 15.68
N PHE A 407 6.69 10.21 14.85
CA PHE A 407 6.74 9.84 13.46
C PHE A 407 7.99 9.01 13.19
N ILE A 408 7.83 7.79 12.68
CA ILE A 408 8.93 6.84 12.50
C ILE A 408 9.00 6.43 11.03
N CYS A 409 10.14 6.68 10.39
CA CYS A 409 10.38 6.25 9.02
C CYS A 409 11.85 5.88 8.81
N GLY A 410 12.10 4.69 8.26
CA GLY A 410 13.45 4.21 8.01
C GLY A 410 13.52 2.71 7.76
N PRO A 411 14.71 2.08 7.92
CA PRO A 411 14.88 0.65 7.75
C PRO A 411 14.01 -0.17 8.71
N PRO A 412 13.44 -1.31 8.27
CA PRO A 412 12.53 -2.10 9.09
C PRO A 412 13.05 -2.46 10.49
N PRO A 413 14.33 -2.86 10.69
CA PRO A 413 14.83 -3.16 12.03
C PRO A 413 14.81 -1.96 12.99
N MET A 414 15.06 -0.74 12.46
CA MET A 414 14.98 0.49 13.27
C MET A 414 13.52 0.75 13.65
N MET A 415 12.60 0.63 12.71
CA MET A 415 11.17 0.86 12.95
C MET A 415 10.62 -0.11 13.99
N ASP A 416 10.90 -1.42 13.86
CA ASP A 416 10.49 -2.46 14.81
C ASP A 416 11.02 -2.17 16.23
N SER A 417 12.30 -1.75 16.32
CA SER A 417 12.91 -1.38 17.59
C SER A 417 12.25 -0.16 18.23
N MET A 418 11.95 0.87 17.44
CA MET A 418 11.33 2.10 17.95
C MET A 418 9.86 1.90 18.34
N GLU A 419 9.08 1.18 17.56
CA GLU A 419 7.70 0.81 17.90
C GLU A 419 7.65 0.03 19.22
N THR A 420 8.55 -0.94 19.40
CA THR A 420 8.68 -1.70 20.64
C THR A 420 9.07 -0.79 21.81
N THR A 421 10.02 0.12 21.60
CA THR A 421 10.48 1.08 22.61
C THR A 421 9.35 1.99 23.05
N LEU A 422 8.60 2.60 22.12
CA LEU A 422 7.49 3.48 22.45
C LEU A 422 6.37 2.73 23.20
N SER A 423 6.05 1.53 22.79
CA SER A 423 5.10 0.67 23.51
C SER A 423 5.56 0.38 24.95
N THR A 424 6.84 0.11 25.16
CA THR A 424 7.43 -0.14 26.49
C THR A 424 7.43 1.11 27.37
N LEU A 425 7.55 2.30 26.76
CA LEU A 425 7.45 3.60 27.44
C LEU A 425 6.01 4.03 27.72
N GLY A 426 5.02 3.19 27.38
CA GLY A 426 3.60 3.48 27.61
C GLY A 426 2.96 4.44 26.60
N VAL A 427 3.64 4.71 25.48
CA VAL A 427 3.07 5.58 24.42
C VAL A 427 1.91 4.86 23.75
N PRO A 428 0.70 5.43 23.72
CA PRO A 428 -0.44 4.85 23.05
C PRO A 428 -0.20 4.72 21.53
N MET A 429 -0.68 3.63 20.89
CA MET A 429 -0.58 3.44 19.44
C MET A 429 -1.19 4.58 18.61
N SER A 430 -2.11 5.35 19.17
CA SER A 430 -2.70 6.53 18.55
C SER A 430 -1.78 7.74 18.48
N LYS A 431 -0.65 7.70 19.17
CA LYS A 431 0.33 8.79 19.30
C LYS A 431 1.60 8.56 18.48
N TYR A 432 1.77 7.39 17.85
CA TYR A 432 2.88 7.17 16.94
C TYR A 432 2.42 6.69 15.57
N HIS A 433 3.07 7.22 14.55
CA HIS A 433 2.83 6.96 13.15
C HIS A 433 4.07 6.33 12.55
N SER A 434 3.89 5.21 11.85
CA SER A 434 4.97 4.56 11.12
C SER A 434 4.52 4.30 9.69
N GLU A 435 5.40 4.52 8.74
CA GLU A 435 5.15 4.22 7.33
C GLU A 435 6.31 3.42 6.74
N ARG A 436 5.99 2.23 6.22
CA ARG A 436 6.96 1.26 5.72
C ARG A 436 6.92 1.21 4.19
N TYR A 437 8.03 1.52 3.55
CA TYR A 437 8.15 1.53 2.08
C TYR A 437 8.60 0.19 1.48
N ASN A 438 8.28 -0.94 2.11
CA ASN A 438 8.54 -2.28 1.58
C ASN A 438 7.38 -2.76 0.69
N PHE A 439 7.24 -2.18 -0.50
CA PHE A 439 6.26 -2.60 -1.50
C PHE A 439 6.76 -3.71 -2.44
N ALA A 440 7.91 -4.33 -2.17
CA ALA A 440 8.54 -5.36 -3.03
C ALA A 440 8.46 -6.76 -2.43
#